data_4e3eb95e18dabefbd993e54d84ce4d6a
#
_entry.id   4e3eb95e18dabefbd993e54d84ce4d6a
#
_cell.length_a   1.000
_cell.length_b   1.000
_cell.length_c   1.000
_cell.angle_alpha   90.00
_cell.angle_beta   90.00
_cell.angle_gamma   90.00
#
_symmetry.space_group_name_H-M   'P 1'
#
loop_
_entity.id
_entity.type
_entity.pdbx_description
1 polymer ?
#
loop_
_entity_poly.entity_id
_entity_poly.type
_entity_poly.pdbx_seq_one_letter_code
_entity_poly.pdbx_strand_id
1 'polypeptide(L)'
;MSLMSDYREELKNKETLRLREIQRELPPFVQAFFRGIAQTTSTKTRLAYAYDLRIFFRYLYEEHRTLGGIEPKDLTAAHLSEVTSEDIDCFMEYLSYYIRPDYENPAYGKEMHNEEKGKSRKLAAVRMLFKYLYKKKIISADPASLVDTPKIHE
;
A
#
# COMPACT_ATOMS: atom_id res chain seq x y z
N MET A 1 10.75 -22.36 -27.83
CA MET A 1 10.80 -21.26 -26.86
C MET A 1 12.11 -21.28 -26.11
N SER A 2 12.61 -20.12 -25.76
CA SER A 2 13.88 -20.04 -25.02
C SER A 2 13.66 -20.32 -23.53
N LEU A 3 14.69 -20.83 -22.85
CA LEU A 3 14.68 -21.03 -21.40
C LEU A 3 14.41 -19.72 -20.65
N MET A 4 14.85 -18.59 -21.20
CA MET A 4 14.63 -17.26 -20.63
C MET A 4 13.15 -16.87 -20.61
N SER A 5 12.41 -17.20 -21.66
CA SER A 5 10.97 -16.93 -21.73
C SER A 5 10.20 -17.74 -20.68
N ASP A 6 10.56 -19.02 -20.52
CA ASP A 6 9.93 -19.89 -19.53
C ASP A 6 10.23 -19.42 -18.11
N TYR A 7 11.46 -18.99 -17.84
CA TYR A 7 11.85 -18.45 -16.54
C TYR A 7 11.08 -17.17 -16.21
N ARG A 8 10.95 -16.26 -17.17
CA ARG A 8 10.20 -15.00 -16.96
C ARG A 8 8.72 -15.26 -16.69
N GLU A 9 8.13 -16.21 -17.38
CA GLU A 9 6.74 -16.58 -17.19
C GLU A 9 6.53 -17.20 -15.82
N GLU A 10 7.41 -18.09 -15.38
CA GLU A 10 7.35 -18.67 -14.05
C GLU A 10 7.46 -17.62 -12.96
N LEU A 11 8.38 -16.65 -13.12
CA LEU A 11 8.55 -15.57 -12.17
C LEU A 11 7.29 -14.71 -12.10
N LYS A 12 6.72 -14.36 -13.25
CA LYS A 12 5.47 -13.59 -13.32
C LYS A 12 4.33 -14.32 -12.62
N ASN A 13 4.24 -15.63 -12.78
CA ASN A 13 3.22 -16.44 -12.14
C ASN A 13 3.39 -16.46 -10.62
N LYS A 14 4.61 -16.57 -10.13
CA LYS A 14 4.91 -16.49 -8.70
C LYS A 14 4.54 -15.12 -8.13
N GLU A 15 4.89 -14.05 -8.82
CA GLU A 15 4.55 -12.70 -8.41
C GLU A 15 3.03 -12.50 -8.39
N THR A 16 2.32 -13.04 -9.36
CA THR A 16 0.86 -12.99 -9.41
C THR A 16 0.23 -13.69 -8.20
N LEU A 17 0.72 -14.88 -7.86
CA LEU A 17 0.22 -15.61 -6.70
C LEU A 17 0.51 -14.87 -5.40
N ARG A 18 1.69 -14.29 -5.27
CA ARG A 18 2.06 -13.51 -4.09
C ARG A 18 1.19 -12.25 -3.97
N LEU A 19 0.92 -11.58 -5.09
CA LEU A 19 0.03 -10.42 -5.12
C LEU A 19 -1.37 -10.78 -4.61
N ARG A 20 -1.91 -11.91 -5.05
CA ARG A 20 -3.21 -12.40 -4.59
C ARG A 20 -3.24 -12.69 -3.10
N GLU A 21 -2.16 -13.27 -2.56
CA GLU A 21 -2.05 -13.51 -1.11
C GLU A 21 -2.12 -12.22 -0.32
N ILE A 22 -1.35 -11.20 -0.74
CA ILE A 22 -1.32 -9.92 -0.05
C ILE A 22 -2.67 -9.21 -0.16
N GLN A 23 -3.33 -9.27 -1.32
CA GLN A 23 -4.65 -8.66 -1.51
C GLN A 23 -5.68 -9.21 -0.52
N ARG A 24 -5.58 -10.47 -0.11
CA ARG A 24 -6.50 -11.05 0.88
C ARG A 24 -6.35 -10.43 2.27
N GLU A 25 -5.19 -9.86 2.56
CA GLU A 25 -4.92 -9.18 3.82
C GLU A 25 -5.35 -7.71 3.79
N LEU A 26 -5.64 -7.18 2.61
CA LEU A 26 -5.97 -5.77 2.38
C LEU A 26 -7.49 -5.57 2.35
N PRO A 27 -7.95 -4.32 2.51
CA PRO A 27 -9.38 -4.02 2.39
C PRO A 27 -9.95 -4.46 1.05
N PRO A 28 -11.19 -4.96 1.01
CA PRO A 28 -11.80 -5.45 -0.24
C PRO A 28 -11.82 -4.43 -1.38
N PHE A 29 -11.99 -3.14 -1.09
CA PHE A 29 -12.01 -2.10 -2.14
C PHE A 29 -10.66 -1.96 -2.85
N VAL A 30 -9.56 -2.43 -2.26
CA VAL A 30 -8.24 -2.40 -2.90
C VAL A 30 -8.17 -3.35 -4.10
N GLN A 31 -9.00 -4.40 -4.12
CA GLN A 31 -9.07 -5.30 -5.27
C GLN A 31 -9.53 -4.57 -6.53
N ALA A 32 -10.51 -3.66 -6.40
CA ALA A 32 -10.96 -2.83 -7.52
C ALA A 32 -9.83 -1.94 -8.03
N PHE A 33 -9.02 -1.38 -7.13
CA PHE A 33 -7.85 -0.59 -7.50
C PHE A 33 -6.86 -1.42 -8.33
N PHE A 34 -6.47 -2.60 -7.86
CA PHE A 34 -5.52 -3.45 -8.59
C PHE A 34 -6.07 -3.88 -9.94
N ARG A 35 -7.37 -4.15 -10.03
CA ARG A 35 -8.02 -4.45 -11.30
C ARG A 35 -7.96 -3.25 -12.25
N GLY A 36 -8.19 -2.06 -11.70
CA GLY A 36 -8.20 -0.83 -12.49
C GLY A 36 -6.86 -0.45 -13.09
N ILE A 37 -5.75 -0.81 -12.44
CA ILE A 37 -4.39 -0.50 -12.92
C ILE A 37 -3.73 -1.69 -13.64
N ALA A 38 -4.44 -2.81 -13.80
CA ALA A 38 -3.85 -4.04 -14.33
C ALA A 38 -3.33 -3.88 -15.77
N GLN A 39 -3.98 -3.06 -16.59
CA GLN A 39 -3.60 -2.88 -17.99
C GLN A 39 -2.47 -1.86 -18.20
N THR A 40 -2.22 -1.01 -17.21
CA THR A 40 -1.21 0.06 -17.32
C THR A 40 0.03 -0.19 -16.47
N THR A 41 0.06 -1.27 -15.72
CA THR A 41 1.19 -1.61 -14.83
C THR A 41 1.58 -3.08 -15.00
N SER A 42 2.86 -3.37 -14.70
CA SER A 42 3.33 -4.75 -14.66
C SER A 42 2.89 -5.43 -13.35
N THR A 43 2.91 -6.76 -13.34
CA THR A 43 2.67 -7.54 -12.12
C THR A 43 3.66 -7.15 -11.03
N LYS A 44 4.92 -6.96 -11.39
CA LYS A 44 5.97 -6.55 -10.44
C LYS A 44 5.67 -5.20 -9.79
N THR A 45 5.20 -4.24 -10.58
CA THR A 45 4.80 -2.91 -10.06
C THR A 45 3.62 -3.04 -9.10
N ARG A 46 2.61 -3.81 -9.47
CA ARG A 46 1.43 -4.02 -8.61
C ARG A 46 1.82 -4.73 -7.31
N LEU A 47 2.73 -5.70 -7.38
CA LEU A 47 3.22 -6.38 -6.17
C LEU A 47 3.93 -5.38 -5.24
N ALA A 48 4.75 -4.48 -5.80
CA ALA A 48 5.40 -3.43 -5.01
C ALA A 48 4.38 -2.52 -4.34
N TYR A 49 3.34 -2.12 -5.07
CA TYR A 49 2.25 -1.33 -4.49
C TYR A 49 1.52 -2.08 -3.38
N ALA A 50 1.30 -3.38 -3.56
CA ALA A 50 0.63 -4.20 -2.53
C ALA A 50 1.44 -4.23 -1.23
N TYR A 51 2.76 -4.38 -1.31
CA TYR A 51 3.63 -4.32 -0.14
C TYR A 51 3.58 -2.94 0.53
N ASP A 52 3.61 -1.86 -0.25
CA ASP A 52 3.57 -0.51 0.29
C ASP A 52 2.22 -0.20 0.93
N LEU A 53 1.12 -0.61 0.30
CA LEU A 53 -0.23 -0.44 0.85
C LEU A 53 -0.43 -1.26 2.12
N ARG A 54 0.16 -2.46 2.20
CA ARG A 54 0.11 -3.27 3.41
C ARG A 54 0.71 -2.52 4.61
N ILE A 55 1.79 -1.80 4.38
CA ILE A 55 2.42 -0.97 5.42
C ILE A 55 1.49 0.19 5.82
N PHE A 56 0.87 0.85 4.85
CA PHE A 56 -0.07 1.93 5.12
C PHE A 56 -1.26 1.47 5.96
N PHE A 57 -1.88 0.35 5.60
CA PHE A 57 -3.02 -0.16 6.35
C PHE A 57 -2.62 -0.67 7.73
N ARG A 58 -1.40 -1.18 7.87
CA ARG A 58 -0.86 -1.54 9.19
C ARG A 58 -0.67 -0.31 10.05
N TYR A 59 -0.20 0.80 9.47
CA TYR A 59 -0.11 2.08 10.16
C TYR A 59 -1.48 2.52 10.68
N LEU A 60 -2.51 2.46 9.84
CA LEU A 60 -3.87 2.82 10.28
C LEU A 60 -4.33 1.94 11.44
N TYR A 61 -4.07 0.64 11.35
CA TYR A 61 -4.41 -0.30 12.42
C TYR A 61 -3.73 0.03 13.74
N GLU A 62 -2.46 0.40 13.71
CA GLU A 62 -1.68 0.67 14.92
C GLU A 62 -1.91 2.06 15.49
N GLU A 63 -2.05 3.06 14.64
CA GLU A 63 -1.90 4.46 15.04
C GLU A 63 -3.13 5.34 14.83
N HIS A 64 -4.06 4.97 13.94
CA HIS A 64 -5.17 5.85 13.61
C HIS A 64 -6.18 5.92 14.77
N ARG A 65 -6.62 7.16 15.10
CA ARG A 65 -7.49 7.43 16.26
C ARG A 65 -8.83 6.70 16.21
N THR A 66 -9.43 6.54 15.02
CA THR A 66 -10.75 5.91 14.87
C THR A 66 -10.70 4.55 14.17
N LEU A 67 -9.72 4.35 13.30
CA LEU A 67 -9.56 3.09 12.55
C LEU A 67 -8.63 2.11 13.26
N GLY A 68 -7.93 2.56 14.30
CA GLY A 68 -7.03 1.70 15.06
C GLY A 68 -7.75 0.50 15.64
N GLY A 69 -7.13 -0.68 15.49
CA GLY A 69 -7.69 -1.93 15.95
C GLY A 69 -8.66 -2.60 14.98
N ILE A 70 -9.04 -1.93 13.88
CA ILE A 70 -9.85 -2.56 12.83
C ILE A 70 -8.91 -3.25 11.85
N GLU A 71 -9.06 -4.57 11.70
CA GLU A 71 -8.23 -5.31 10.75
C GLU A 71 -8.39 -4.75 9.34
N PRO A 72 -7.29 -4.62 8.57
CA PRO A 72 -7.38 -4.05 7.22
C PRO A 72 -8.43 -4.72 6.33
N LYS A 73 -8.56 -6.05 6.40
CA LYS A 73 -9.56 -6.80 5.62
C LYS A 73 -11.00 -6.42 5.95
N ASP A 74 -11.23 -5.80 7.10
CA ASP A 74 -12.56 -5.40 7.57
C ASP A 74 -12.86 -3.91 7.31
N LEU A 75 -11.89 -3.16 6.77
CA LEU A 75 -12.11 -1.77 6.40
C LEU A 75 -13.00 -1.66 5.16
N THR A 76 -13.95 -0.72 5.22
CA THR A 76 -14.80 -0.39 4.09
C THR A 76 -14.42 0.95 3.48
N ALA A 77 -14.95 1.27 2.31
CA ALA A 77 -14.73 2.57 1.70
C ALA A 77 -15.20 3.71 2.60
N ALA A 78 -16.28 3.50 3.35
CA ALA A 78 -16.78 4.49 4.30
C ALA A 78 -15.77 4.82 5.39
N HIS A 79 -14.99 3.84 5.85
CA HIS A 79 -13.93 4.07 6.83
C HIS A 79 -12.86 5.03 6.31
N LEU A 80 -12.58 5.00 5.00
CA LEU A 80 -11.57 5.88 4.41
C LEU A 80 -11.95 7.36 4.47
N SER A 81 -13.23 7.69 4.66
CA SER A 81 -13.64 9.08 4.85
C SER A 81 -13.05 9.69 6.12
N GLU A 82 -12.57 8.87 7.04
CA GLU A 82 -11.94 9.30 8.28
C GLU A 82 -10.44 9.52 8.15
N VAL A 83 -9.86 9.19 7.00
CA VAL A 83 -8.44 9.45 6.73
C VAL A 83 -8.28 10.85 6.16
N THR A 84 -7.51 11.67 6.86
CA THR A 84 -7.23 13.06 6.48
C THR A 84 -5.85 13.20 5.87
N SER A 85 -5.57 14.38 5.26
CA SER A 85 -4.21 14.68 4.78
C SER A 85 -3.21 14.68 5.95
N GLU A 86 -3.63 15.14 7.13
CA GLU A 86 -2.78 15.09 8.31
C GLU A 86 -2.44 13.66 8.72
N ASP A 87 -3.39 12.73 8.61
CA ASP A 87 -3.13 11.31 8.88
C ASP A 87 -2.04 10.77 7.94
N ILE A 88 -2.03 11.19 6.68
CA ILE A 88 -1.02 10.78 5.72
C ILE A 88 0.32 11.45 6.03
N ASP A 89 0.33 12.71 6.47
CA ASP A 89 1.55 13.35 6.96
C ASP A 89 2.13 12.58 8.15
N CYS A 90 1.28 12.14 9.07
CA CYS A 90 1.70 11.30 10.19
C CYS A 90 2.24 9.94 9.72
N PHE A 91 1.66 9.37 8.66
CA PHE A 91 2.20 8.17 8.06
C PHE A 91 3.63 8.39 7.55
N MET A 92 3.90 9.56 6.96
CA MET A 92 5.24 9.89 6.48
C MET A 92 6.25 9.97 7.63
N GLU A 93 5.85 10.50 8.79
CA GLU A 93 6.67 10.47 10.00
C GLU A 93 6.88 9.04 10.51
N TYR A 94 5.80 8.26 10.55
CA TYR A 94 5.84 6.85 10.95
C TYR A 94 6.88 6.07 10.14
N LEU A 95 6.99 6.34 8.84
CA LEU A 95 7.92 5.65 7.96
C LEU A 95 9.40 5.88 8.31
N SER A 96 9.72 6.93 9.07
CA SER A 96 11.10 7.18 9.51
C SER A 96 11.62 6.04 10.38
N TYR A 97 10.74 5.46 11.20
CA TYR A 97 11.07 4.30 12.03
C TYR A 97 9.79 3.56 12.40
N TYR A 98 9.71 2.29 12.09
CA TYR A 98 8.59 1.45 12.48
C TYR A 98 9.03 -0.01 12.58
N ILE A 99 8.21 -0.83 13.23
CA ILE A 99 8.45 -2.26 13.34
C ILE A 99 7.55 -2.96 12.30
N ARG A 100 8.18 -3.58 11.31
CA ARG A 100 7.43 -4.38 10.34
C ARG A 100 7.13 -5.74 10.97
N PRO A 101 5.85 -6.14 11.06
CA PRO A 101 5.52 -7.46 11.55
C PRO A 101 6.14 -8.55 10.68
N ASP A 102 6.57 -9.64 11.30
CA ASP A 102 6.88 -10.84 10.56
C ASP A 102 5.57 -11.58 10.35
N TYR A 103 5.11 -11.61 9.10
CA TYR A 103 3.80 -12.18 8.77
C TYR A 103 3.76 -13.70 8.88
N GLU A 104 4.91 -14.35 8.86
CA GLU A 104 5.03 -15.80 9.05
C GLU A 104 5.23 -16.15 10.53
N ASN A 105 5.89 -15.28 11.29
CA ASN A 105 6.15 -15.48 12.71
C ASN A 105 5.95 -14.17 13.48
N PRO A 106 4.71 -13.89 13.94
CA PRO A 106 4.38 -12.60 14.58
C PRO A 106 5.20 -12.24 15.82
N ALA A 107 5.92 -13.20 16.42
CA ALA A 107 6.77 -12.93 17.56
C ALA A 107 8.04 -12.15 17.20
N TYR A 108 8.38 -12.09 15.92
CA TYR A 108 9.62 -11.45 15.43
C TYR A 108 9.28 -10.32 14.47
N GLY A 109 9.39 -9.09 14.95
CA GLY A 109 9.29 -7.92 14.10
C GLY A 109 10.65 -7.46 13.59
N LYS A 110 10.68 -6.69 12.52
CA LYS A 110 11.91 -6.11 11.98
C LYS A 110 11.84 -4.59 12.03
N GLU A 111 12.89 -3.97 12.56
CA GLU A 111 13.03 -2.53 12.55
C GLU A 111 13.23 -2.01 11.13
N MET A 112 12.46 -1.01 10.75
CA MET A 112 12.51 -0.41 9.42
C MET A 112 12.77 1.08 9.54
N HIS A 113 13.65 1.56 8.68
CA HIS A 113 13.96 2.99 8.56
C HIS A 113 13.79 3.39 7.10
N ASN A 114 13.00 4.41 6.83
CA ASN A 114 12.86 4.94 5.49
C ASN A 114 13.38 6.37 5.44
N GLU A 115 14.24 6.62 4.45
CA GLU A 115 14.65 7.97 4.07
C GLU A 115 13.73 8.47 2.95
N GLU A 116 14.04 9.61 2.37
CA GLU A 116 13.18 10.32 1.42
C GLU A 116 12.76 9.47 0.22
N LYS A 117 13.66 8.64 -0.34
CA LYS A 117 13.33 7.77 -1.48
C LYS A 117 12.29 6.71 -1.12
N GLY A 118 12.49 6.05 0.02
CA GLY A 118 11.54 5.03 0.50
C GLY A 118 10.20 5.63 0.85
N LYS A 119 10.20 6.80 1.48
CA LYS A 119 8.98 7.54 1.80
C LYS A 119 8.24 7.97 0.55
N SER A 120 8.96 8.51 -0.45
CA SER A 120 8.36 8.96 -1.71
C SER A 120 7.71 7.80 -2.46
N ARG A 121 8.35 6.63 -2.49
CA ARG A 121 7.82 5.45 -3.14
C ARG A 121 6.52 4.99 -2.47
N LYS A 122 6.51 4.95 -1.13
CA LYS A 122 5.32 4.53 -0.38
C LYS A 122 4.19 5.54 -0.49
N LEU A 123 4.52 6.83 -0.49
CA LEU A 123 3.53 7.88 -0.73
C LEU A 123 2.92 7.74 -2.13
N ALA A 124 3.73 7.41 -3.14
CA ALA A 124 3.22 7.21 -4.50
C ALA A 124 2.17 6.11 -4.56
N ALA A 125 2.37 4.99 -3.86
CA ALA A 125 1.38 3.91 -3.80
C ALA A 125 0.07 4.39 -3.16
N VAL A 126 0.16 5.12 -2.04
CA VAL A 126 -1.01 5.67 -1.33
C VAL A 126 -1.75 6.68 -2.23
N ARG A 127 -1.00 7.55 -2.92
CA ARG A 127 -1.60 8.52 -3.85
C ARG A 127 -2.33 7.85 -5.00
N MET A 128 -1.76 6.80 -5.57
CA MET A 128 -2.39 6.06 -6.65
C MET A 128 -3.71 5.44 -6.20
N LEU A 129 -3.74 4.86 -5.00
CA LEU A 129 -4.95 4.27 -4.44
C LEU A 129 -6.04 5.33 -4.25
N PHE A 130 -5.75 6.41 -3.53
CA PHE A 130 -6.75 7.45 -3.24
C PHE A 130 -7.23 8.16 -4.51
N LYS A 131 -6.33 8.41 -5.44
CA LYS A 131 -6.68 9.01 -6.74
C LYS A 131 -7.65 8.12 -7.51
N TYR A 132 -7.39 6.81 -7.54
CA TYR A 132 -8.28 5.85 -8.20
C TYR A 132 -9.66 5.83 -7.53
N LEU A 133 -9.70 5.71 -6.20
CA LEU A 133 -10.95 5.64 -5.46
C LEU A 133 -11.76 6.92 -5.63
N TYR A 134 -11.11 8.08 -5.63
CA TYR A 134 -11.77 9.37 -5.84
C TYR A 134 -12.31 9.49 -7.25
N LYS A 135 -11.50 9.13 -8.25
CA LYS A 135 -11.91 9.15 -9.67
C LYS A 135 -13.13 8.27 -9.93
N LYS A 136 -13.19 7.12 -9.28
CA LYS A 136 -14.30 6.16 -9.41
C LYS A 136 -15.47 6.48 -8.50
N LYS A 137 -15.40 7.57 -7.77
CA LYS A 137 -16.45 8.03 -6.84
C LYS A 137 -16.74 7.03 -5.71
N ILE A 138 -15.74 6.22 -5.36
CA ILE A 138 -15.82 5.29 -4.23
C ILE A 138 -15.65 6.09 -2.93
N ILE A 139 -14.82 7.14 -2.96
CA ILE A 139 -14.65 8.10 -1.87
C ILE A 139 -14.98 9.50 -2.41
N SER A 140 -15.37 10.42 -1.50
CA SER A 140 -15.79 11.77 -1.87
C SER A 140 -14.69 12.82 -1.80
N ALA A 141 -13.53 12.48 -1.24
CA ALA A 141 -12.38 13.38 -1.14
C ALA A 141 -11.08 12.59 -1.31
N ASP A 142 -10.05 13.27 -1.80
CA ASP A 142 -8.70 12.67 -1.95
C ASP A 142 -7.73 13.36 -0.99
N PRO A 143 -7.55 12.81 0.23
CA PRO A 143 -6.67 13.45 1.22
C PRO A 143 -5.20 13.37 0.83
N ALA A 144 -4.81 12.41 -0.01
CA ALA A 144 -3.42 12.23 -0.42
C ALA A 144 -2.97 13.31 -1.41
N SER A 145 -3.90 13.96 -2.12
CA SER A 145 -3.56 15.01 -3.07
C SER A 145 -2.97 16.26 -2.42
N LEU A 146 -3.21 16.44 -1.12
CA LEU A 146 -2.74 17.59 -0.36
C LEU A 146 -1.38 17.36 0.32
N VAL A 147 -0.82 16.18 0.19
CA VAL A 147 0.44 15.82 0.86
C VAL A 147 1.62 16.05 -0.07
N ASP A 148 2.64 16.75 0.44
CA ASP A 148 3.84 17.06 -0.34
C ASP A 148 4.77 15.84 -0.46
N THR A 149 5.38 15.70 -1.64
CA THR A 149 6.40 14.69 -1.84
C THR A 149 7.69 15.10 -1.12
N PRO A 150 8.31 14.21 -0.34
CA PRO A 150 9.58 14.51 0.30
C PRO A 150 10.64 14.91 -0.72
N LYS A 151 11.45 15.91 -0.36
CA LYS A 151 12.59 16.32 -1.20
C LYS A 151 13.75 15.34 -0.97
N ILE A 152 14.35 14.90 -2.08
CA ILE A 152 15.54 14.08 -2.01
C ILE A 152 16.75 15.03 -1.95
N HIS A 153 17.46 14.95 -0.84
CA HIS A 153 18.70 15.73 -0.67
C HIS A 153 19.87 14.89 -1.18
N GLU A 154 20.63 15.46 -2.09
CA GLU A 154 21.86 14.85 -2.60
C GLU A 154 23.06 15.31 -1.78
#